data_3a81e2d9e620d631d998428cd211b699
#
_entry.id   3a81e2d9e620d631d998428cd211b699
#
_cell.length_a   1.000
_cell.length_b   1.000
_cell.length_c   1.000
_cell.angle_alpha   90.00
_cell.angle_beta   90.00
_cell.angle_gamma   90.00
#
_symmetry.space_group_name_H-M   'P 1'
#
loop_
_entity.id
_entity.type
_entity.pdbx_description
1 polymer ?
#
loop_
_entity_poly.entity_id
_entity_poly.type
_entity_poly.pdbx_seq_one_letter_code
_entity_poly.pdbx_strand_id
1 'polypeptide(L)'
;MATVNFLYRSNKPEAKLILRLLFRFDGKDYVIAENTKISVTNEYWTKYHKAQRISDLKILNTRTEVNNEISKISNYILKEFDKCNPKHINKSWLTIIINDFYNPKKEAEGVPDELCKYFDYYSSSKKQLKDGTKKKIKVIKGYVERYEELLKEPLLIKDINLKFKLNFENYMISEKYDSNTISVAFKNIRMLCNDAKKNGIETSYQLPNVKTPYSPPHDIYLTKDEIERIKKLKLSGKLEDVRDWLLIACYSAQRISDFMRFDINMVTEDEGTYILEFTQEKTETDMAIPLSPEFIEILNKRNFNFPKEMPHQTFNRLVKDVCMKAKITEVVEGSKKINNRQIKGMYPKYELVSAHIGRRTFATLFWAVYSISELTYITGHSTEKSFSVYMKKGNREIALSISKKYYN
;
A
#
# COMPACT_ATOMS: atom_id res chain seq x y z
N MET A 1 -0.52 22.37 -34.33
CA MET A 1 0.06 23.61 -33.75
C MET A 1 -0.74 23.97 -32.53
N ALA A 2 -0.08 24.24 -31.41
CA ALA A 2 -0.76 24.63 -30.17
C ALA A 2 -0.58 26.13 -29.91
N THR A 3 -1.53 26.75 -29.23
CA THR A 3 -1.45 28.16 -28.82
C THR A 3 -1.80 28.31 -27.35
N VAL A 4 -1.21 29.28 -26.68
CA VAL A 4 -1.46 29.60 -25.27
C VAL A 4 -2.06 31.01 -25.18
N ASN A 5 -3.18 31.12 -24.47
CA ASN A 5 -3.85 32.39 -24.23
C ASN A 5 -4.08 32.59 -22.73
N PHE A 6 -4.14 33.85 -22.30
CA PHE A 6 -4.40 34.22 -20.90
C PHE A 6 -5.68 35.00 -20.80
N LEU A 7 -6.45 34.70 -19.73
CA LEU A 7 -7.75 35.33 -19.46
C LEU A 7 -7.84 35.79 -18.01
N TYR A 8 -8.42 36.96 -17.83
CA TYR A 8 -8.90 37.40 -16.52
C TYR A 8 -10.39 37.03 -16.43
N ARG A 9 -10.74 36.11 -15.53
CA ARG A 9 -12.11 35.65 -15.31
C ARG A 9 -12.47 35.74 -13.83
N SER A 10 -12.51 36.96 -13.30
CA SER A 10 -12.86 37.20 -11.91
C SER A 10 -13.59 38.55 -11.78
N ASN A 11 -14.55 38.62 -10.87
CA ASN A 11 -15.20 39.87 -10.50
C ASN A 11 -14.44 40.60 -9.37
N LYS A 12 -13.34 40.05 -8.88
CA LYS A 12 -12.51 40.66 -7.84
C LYS A 12 -11.64 41.79 -8.44
N PRO A 13 -11.24 42.79 -7.68
CA PRO A 13 -10.34 43.84 -8.15
C PRO A 13 -8.98 43.32 -8.59
N GLU A 14 -8.52 42.21 -7.99
CA GLU A 14 -7.29 41.50 -8.31
C GLU A 14 -7.53 40.00 -8.36
N ALA A 15 -6.94 39.33 -9.37
CA ALA A 15 -7.05 37.89 -9.50
C ALA A 15 -5.91 37.31 -10.34
N LYS A 16 -5.72 36.00 -10.21
CA LYS A 16 -4.78 35.21 -11.01
C LYS A 16 -5.31 35.03 -12.43
N LEU A 17 -4.41 35.12 -13.41
CA LEU A 17 -4.73 34.82 -14.79
C LEU A 17 -4.94 33.32 -15.00
N ILE A 18 -5.95 33.00 -15.81
CA ILE A 18 -6.23 31.65 -16.28
C ILE A 18 -5.51 31.46 -17.61
N LEU A 19 -4.63 30.46 -17.68
CA LEU A 19 -3.98 30.02 -18.90
C LEU A 19 -4.89 29.05 -19.64
N ARG A 20 -5.05 29.23 -20.95
CA ARG A 20 -5.75 28.33 -21.87
C ARG A 20 -4.77 27.83 -22.92
N LEU A 21 -4.60 26.50 -22.99
CA LEU A 21 -3.90 25.79 -24.03
C LEU A 21 -4.93 25.32 -25.07
N LEU A 22 -4.74 25.76 -26.32
CA LEU A 22 -5.59 25.42 -27.46
C LEU A 22 -4.78 24.62 -28.47
N PHE A 23 -5.31 23.49 -28.90
CA PHE A 23 -4.68 22.68 -29.96
C PHE A 23 -5.70 21.85 -30.71
N ARG A 24 -5.36 21.43 -31.92
CA ARG A 24 -6.17 20.54 -32.74
C ARG A 24 -5.50 19.19 -32.87
N PHE A 25 -6.25 18.14 -32.63
CA PHE A 25 -5.78 16.77 -32.76
C PHE A 25 -6.92 15.88 -33.28
N ASP A 26 -6.60 15.00 -34.22
CA ASP A 26 -7.56 14.08 -34.86
C ASP A 26 -8.86 14.78 -35.31
N GLY A 27 -8.71 15.93 -36.01
CA GLY A 27 -9.84 16.69 -36.52
C GLY A 27 -10.66 17.47 -35.48
N LYS A 28 -10.36 17.37 -34.17
CA LYS A 28 -11.09 18.02 -33.07
C LYS A 28 -10.25 19.11 -32.42
N ASP A 29 -10.94 20.17 -31.99
CA ASP A 29 -10.33 21.27 -31.25
C ASP A 29 -10.43 21.02 -29.75
N TYR A 30 -9.31 21.16 -29.05
CA TYR A 30 -9.20 21.00 -27.60
C TYR A 30 -8.85 22.33 -26.96
N VAL A 31 -9.52 22.61 -25.84
CA VAL A 31 -9.26 23.77 -24.99
C VAL A 31 -9.13 23.31 -23.56
N ILE A 32 -7.95 23.46 -22.99
CA ILE A 32 -7.65 23.09 -21.61
C ILE A 32 -7.24 24.34 -20.85
N ALA A 33 -7.76 24.55 -19.66
CA ALA A 33 -7.50 25.75 -18.87
C ALA A 33 -7.07 25.42 -17.44
N GLU A 34 -6.14 26.22 -16.91
CA GLU A 34 -5.66 26.11 -15.53
C GLU A 34 -5.18 27.47 -15.01
N ASN A 35 -5.25 27.66 -13.67
CA ASN A 35 -4.80 28.89 -13.03
C ASN A 35 -3.28 28.99 -13.05
N THR A 36 -2.77 30.22 -13.29
CA THR A 36 -1.37 30.56 -13.11
C THR A 36 -1.11 31.19 -11.74
N LYS A 37 0.15 31.50 -11.42
CA LYS A 37 0.50 32.35 -10.27
C LYS A 37 0.55 33.84 -10.61
N ILE A 38 0.38 34.22 -11.88
CA ILE A 38 0.41 35.61 -12.35
C ILE A 38 -0.84 36.32 -11.84
N SER A 39 -0.70 37.23 -10.88
CA SER A 39 -1.79 38.05 -10.34
C SER A 39 -1.77 39.42 -10.95
N VAL A 40 -2.91 39.93 -11.39
CA VAL A 40 -3.06 41.26 -12.00
C VAL A 40 -4.36 41.90 -11.53
N THR A 41 -4.41 43.25 -11.55
CA THR A 41 -5.67 43.94 -11.28
C THR A 41 -6.57 43.94 -12.53
N ASN A 42 -7.89 43.93 -12.29
CA ASN A 42 -8.89 44.00 -13.36
C ASN A 42 -8.68 45.23 -14.23
N GLU A 43 -8.43 46.38 -13.59
CA GLU A 43 -8.19 47.65 -14.30
C GLU A 43 -6.99 47.58 -15.22
N TYR A 44 -5.83 47.05 -14.73
CA TYR A 44 -4.65 46.85 -15.56
C TYR A 44 -4.93 45.96 -16.78
N TRP A 45 -5.58 44.79 -16.53
CA TRP A 45 -5.81 43.83 -17.59
C TRP A 45 -6.75 44.33 -18.68
N THR A 46 -7.81 45.05 -18.29
CA THR A 46 -8.84 45.53 -19.22
C THR A 46 -8.42 46.81 -19.98
N LYS A 47 -7.80 47.76 -19.26
CA LYS A 47 -7.51 49.09 -19.82
C LYS A 47 -6.08 49.21 -20.41
N TYR A 48 -5.08 48.57 -19.74
CA TYR A 48 -3.68 48.86 -20.03
C TYR A 48 -2.90 47.73 -20.69
N HIS A 49 -3.26 46.47 -20.42
CA HIS A 49 -2.47 45.32 -20.91
C HIS A 49 -2.29 45.32 -22.44
N LYS A 50 -3.33 45.69 -23.21
CA LYS A 50 -3.32 45.76 -24.68
C LYS A 50 -3.31 47.20 -25.23
N ALA A 51 -3.13 48.21 -24.40
CA ALA A 51 -3.14 49.60 -24.83
C ALA A 51 -1.95 49.91 -25.76
N GLN A 52 -2.22 50.63 -26.83
CA GLN A 52 -1.15 51.03 -27.80
C GLN A 52 -0.17 52.04 -27.19
N ARG A 53 -0.63 52.96 -26.33
CA ARG A 53 0.20 53.98 -25.67
C ARG A 53 -0.08 54.00 -24.18
N ILE A 54 0.98 54.00 -23.38
CA ILE A 54 0.91 54.12 -21.90
C ILE A 54 1.92 55.21 -21.55
N SER A 55 1.44 56.28 -20.89
CA SER A 55 2.26 57.41 -20.45
C SER A 55 2.78 57.21 -19.01
N ASP A 56 2.12 56.41 -18.22
CA ASP A 56 2.53 56.10 -16.84
C ASP A 56 3.62 55.05 -16.79
N LEU A 57 4.77 55.42 -16.25
CA LEU A 57 5.96 54.56 -16.16
C LEU A 57 5.72 53.35 -15.27
N LYS A 58 4.92 53.45 -14.18
CA LYS A 58 4.61 52.32 -13.30
C LYS A 58 3.79 51.26 -14.04
N ILE A 59 2.78 51.69 -14.78
CA ILE A 59 1.93 50.81 -15.57
C ILE A 59 2.75 50.18 -16.70
N LEU A 60 3.67 50.89 -17.30
CA LEU A 60 4.57 50.34 -18.32
C LEU A 60 5.50 49.26 -17.78
N ASN A 61 6.07 49.48 -16.59
CA ASN A 61 6.90 48.48 -15.90
C ASN A 61 6.07 47.22 -15.57
N THR A 62 4.88 47.38 -14.98
CA THR A 62 3.97 46.25 -14.71
C THR A 62 3.65 45.48 -15.99
N ARG A 63 3.39 46.15 -17.09
CA ARG A 63 3.15 45.49 -18.38
C ARG A 63 4.36 44.68 -18.84
N THR A 64 5.55 45.21 -18.68
CA THR A 64 6.79 44.53 -19.07
C THR A 64 7.00 43.28 -18.22
N GLU A 65 6.82 43.36 -16.93
CA GLU A 65 6.92 42.23 -16.00
C GLU A 65 5.90 41.13 -16.32
N VAL A 66 4.62 41.48 -16.45
CA VAL A 66 3.55 40.56 -16.78
C VAL A 66 3.77 39.88 -18.13
N ASN A 67 4.18 40.64 -19.17
CA ASN A 67 4.47 40.08 -20.48
C ASN A 67 5.67 39.13 -20.46
N ASN A 68 6.71 39.44 -19.68
CA ASN A 68 7.85 38.57 -19.51
C ASN A 68 7.45 37.23 -18.83
N GLU A 69 6.65 37.28 -17.80
CA GLU A 69 6.13 36.04 -17.14
C GLU A 69 5.21 35.24 -18.08
N ILE A 70 4.29 35.90 -18.77
CA ILE A 70 3.42 35.28 -19.79
C ILE A 70 4.26 34.60 -20.86
N SER A 71 5.28 35.27 -21.40
CA SER A 71 6.16 34.72 -22.44
C SER A 71 6.95 33.51 -21.94
N LYS A 72 7.51 33.58 -20.73
CA LYS A 72 8.28 32.50 -20.14
C LYS A 72 7.42 31.24 -19.96
N ILE A 73 6.24 31.35 -19.32
CA ILE A 73 5.38 30.22 -19.11
C ILE A 73 4.78 29.67 -20.40
N SER A 74 4.43 30.54 -21.37
CA SER A 74 3.94 30.11 -22.68
C SER A 74 4.98 29.28 -23.43
N ASN A 75 6.22 29.76 -23.52
CA ASN A 75 7.31 29.06 -24.18
C ASN A 75 7.61 27.73 -23.51
N TYR A 76 7.57 27.68 -22.16
CA TYR A 76 7.78 26.46 -21.43
C TYR A 76 6.68 25.40 -21.73
N ILE A 77 5.42 25.80 -21.70
CA ILE A 77 4.28 24.89 -21.97
C ILE A 77 4.32 24.41 -23.44
N LEU A 78 4.58 25.26 -24.40
CA LEU A 78 4.67 24.86 -25.81
C LEU A 78 5.82 23.90 -26.05
N LYS A 79 6.98 24.14 -25.43
CA LYS A 79 8.12 23.21 -25.48
C LYS A 79 7.78 21.82 -24.89
N GLU A 80 7.07 21.77 -23.77
CA GLU A 80 6.64 20.50 -23.18
C GLU A 80 5.49 19.85 -23.98
N PHE A 81 4.63 20.64 -24.62
CA PHE A 81 3.60 20.15 -25.54
C PHE A 81 4.22 19.41 -26.73
N ASP A 82 5.26 19.96 -27.34
CA ASP A 82 5.94 19.38 -28.51
C ASP A 82 6.62 18.04 -28.21
N LYS A 83 6.97 17.80 -26.94
CA LYS A 83 7.52 16.51 -26.48
C LYS A 83 6.48 15.42 -26.24
N CYS A 84 5.20 15.78 -26.20
CA CYS A 84 4.13 14.88 -25.81
C CYS A 84 3.23 14.51 -26.99
N ASN A 85 2.69 13.27 -26.99
CA ASN A 85 1.62 12.93 -27.92
C ASN A 85 0.33 13.67 -27.51
N PRO A 86 -0.28 14.46 -28.42
CA PRO A 86 -1.47 15.26 -28.11
C PRO A 86 -2.65 14.46 -27.53
N LYS A 87 -2.75 13.17 -27.83
CA LYS A 87 -3.76 12.26 -27.27
C LYS A 87 -3.74 12.17 -25.74
N HIS A 88 -2.60 12.43 -25.13
CA HIS A 88 -2.42 12.30 -23.68
C HIS A 88 -2.50 13.65 -22.95
N ILE A 89 -2.71 14.75 -23.68
CA ILE A 89 -2.76 16.09 -23.12
C ILE A 89 -4.16 16.37 -22.61
N ASN A 90 -4.26 16.57 -21.29
CA ASN A 90 -5.49 16.83 -20.56
C ASN A 90 -5.26 17.85 -19.45
N LYS A 91 -6.29 18.19 -18.69
CA LYS A 91 -6.21 19.15 -17.60
C LYS A 91 -5.14 18.77 -16.56
N SER A 92 -5.05 17.49 -16.18
CA SER A 92 -4.05 17.03 -15.21
C SER A 92 -2.62 17.21 -15.74
N TRP A 93 -2.38 16.99 -17.03
CA TRP A 93 -1.10 17.28 -17.67
C TRP A 93 -0.76 18.77 -17.54
N LEU A 94 -1.69 19.66 -17.91
CA LEU A 94 -1.44 21.11 -17.86
C LEU A 94 -1.17 21.59 -16.42
N THR A 95 -1.91 21.09 -15.44
CA THR A 95 -1.69 21.39 -14.01
C THR A 95 -0.27 21.00 -13.58
N ILE A 96 0.21 19.81 -13.99
CA ILE A 96 1.57 19.33 -13.67
C ILE A 96 2.61 20.25 -14.30
N ILE A 97 2.48 20.58 -15.60
CA ILE A 97 3.45 21.41 -16.30
C ILE A 97 3.52 22.84 -15.73
N ILE A 98 2.38 23.45 -15.42
CA ILE A 98 2.36 24.76 -14.76
C ILE A 98 3.02 24.69 -13.38
N ASN A 99 2.78 23.63 -12.62
CA ASN A 99 3.42 23.47 -11.32
C ASN A 99 4.94 23.28 -11.43
N ASP A 100 5.40 22.50 -12.40
CA ASP A 100 6.83 22.29 -12.66
C ASP A 100 7.52 23.58 -13.12
N PHE A 101 6.84 24.46 -13.89
CA PHE A 101 7.36 25.77 -14.24
C PHE A 101 7.63 26.68 -13.02
N TYR A 102 6.68 26.73 -12.08
CA TYR A 102 6.84 27.56 -10.88
C TYR A 102 7.73 26.93 -9.80
N ASN A 103 7.92 25.63 -9.85
CA ASN A 103 8.79 24.89 -8.95
C ASN A 103 9.78 24.07 -9.79
N PRO A 104 10.74 24.72 -10.46
CA PRO A 104 11.74 24.01 -11.26
C PRO A 104 12.51 23.05 -10.35
N LYS A 105 12.60 21.82 -10.79
CA LYS A 105 13.36 20.79 -10.10
C LYS A 105 14.81 21.26 -10.05
N LYS A 106 15.37 21.41 -8.84
CA LYS A 106 16.82 21.52 -8.69
C LYS A 106 17.42 20.24 -9.26
N GLU A 107 18.35 20.32 -10.20
CA GLU A 107 19.15 19.16 -10.60
C GLU A 107 19.75 18.56 -9.35
N ALA A 108 19.42 17.32 -9.07
CA ALA A 108 19.86 16.65 -7.88
C ALA A 108 21.28 16.13 -8.12
N GLU A 109 22.27 16.96 -7.85
CA GLU A 109 23.67 16.54 -7.89
C GLU A 109 23.84 15.30 -6.98
N GLY A 110 24.28 14.20 -7.57
CA GLY A 110 24.56 12.95 -6.85
C GLY A 110 23.38 12.02 -6.61
N VAL A 111 22.13 12.35 -7.01
CA VAL A 111 20.98 11.46 -6.92
C VAL A 111 20.79 10.73 -8.27
N PRO A 112 20.80 9.38 -8.29
CA PRO A 112 20.72 8.63 -9.55
C PRO A 112 19.29 8.70 -10.14
N ASP A 113 19.21 8.81 -11.46
CA ASP A 113 17.97 8.77 -12.25
C ASP A 113 17.66 7.36 -12.80
N GLU A 114 18.64 6.43 -12.73
CA GLU A 114 18.44 5.02 -13.05
C GLU A 114 17.70 4.31 -11.89
N LEU A 115 16.66 3.55 -12.23
CA LEU A 115 15.79 2.94 -11.24
C LEU A 115 16.54 2.00 -10.28
N CYS A 116 17.41 1.11 -10.79
CA CYS A 116 18.15 0.16 -9.95
C CYS A 116 19.18 0.85 -9.04
N LYS A 117 19.85 1.89 -9.52
CA LYS A 117 20.74 2.70 -8.68
C LYS A 117 19.95 3.49 -7.62
N TYR A 118 18.74 3.93 -7.97
CA TYR A 118 17.86 4.62 -7.02
C TYR A 118 17.36 3.71 -5.89
N PHE A 119 17.16 2.41 -6.13
CA PHE A 119 16.86 1.43 -5.07
C PHE A 119 17.96 1.41 -3.99
N ASP A 120 19.23 1.45 -4.40
CA ASP A 120 20.38 1.46 -3.47
C ASP A 120 20.49 2.81 -2.75
N TYR A 121 20.36 3.90 -3.49
CA TYR A 121 20.33 5.26 -2.93
C TYR A 121 19.24 5.41 -1.88
N TYR A 122 18.00 4.98 -2.16
CA TYR A 122 16.88 5.03 -1.23
C TYR A 122 17.16 4.21 0.03
N SER A 123 17.71 3.01 -0.13
CA SER A 123 18.01 2.11 1.00
C SER A 123 19.11 2.65 1.91
N SER A 124 20.09 3.37 1.35
CA SER A 124 21.20 3.97 2.09
C SER A 124 20.82 5.31 2.73
N SER A 125 20.03 6.14 2.03
CA SER A 125 19.62 7.47 2.52
C SER A 125 18.62 7.43 3.66
N LYS A 126 17.76 6.39 3.72
CA LYS A 126 16.71 6.23 4.75
C LYS A 126 17.22 5.36 5.91
N LYS A 127 17.99 5.94 6.81
CA LYS A 127 18.59 5.23 7.97
C LYS A 127 17.57 4.50 8.87
N GLN A 128 16.33 4.99 8.95
CA GLN A 128 15.28 4.47 9.84
C GLN A 128 14.44 3.33 9.22
N LEU A 129 14.78 2.81 8.04
CA LEU A 129 14.03 1.71 7.44
C LEU A 129 14.19 0.43 8.26
N LYS A 130 13.05 -0.16 8.68
CA LYS A 130 13.03 -1.49 9.32
C LYS A 130 13.63 -2.54 8.36
N ASP A 131 14.35 -3.51 8.90
CA ASP A 131 15.06 -4.53 8.10
C ASP A 131 14.14 -5.33 7.18
N GLY A 132 12.90 -5.60 7.60
CA GLY A 132 11.90 -6.24 6.75
C GLY A 132 11.56 -5.42 5.50
N THR A 133 11.56 -4.08 5.60
CA THR A 133 11.37 -3.18 4.46
C THR A 133 12.58 -3.18 3.54
N LYS A 134 13.80 -3.14 4.09
CA LYS A 134 15.04 -3.24 3.30
C LYS A 134 15.09 -4.55 2.51
N LYS A 135 14.81 -5.69 3.15
CA LYS A 135 14.74 -7.01 2.49
C LYS A 135 13.73 -7.02 1.36
N LYS A 136 12.54 -6.43 1.57
CA LYS A 136 11.49 -6.34 0.55
C LYS A 136 11.94 -5.48 -0.65
N ILE A 137 12.53 -4.32 -0.41
CA ILE A 137 13.08 -3.43 -1.44
C ILE A 137 14.12 -4.18 -2.27
N LYS A 138 15.06 -4.91 -1.62
CA LYS A 138 16.08 -5.72 -2.30
C LYS A 138 15.46 -6.79 -3.20
N VAL A 139 14.40 -7.48 -2.76
CA VAL A 139 13.71 -8.48 -3.58
C VAL A 139 13.10 -7.84 -4.83
N ILE A 140 12.48 -6.67 -4.69
CA ILE A 140 11.85 -5.98 -5.83
C ILE A 140 12.92 -5.44 -6.78
N LYS A 141 14.02 -4.90 -6.26
CA LYS A 141 15.19 -4.53 -7.06
C LYS A 141 15.63 -5.70 -7.93
N GLY A 142 15.77 -6.92 -7.37
CA GLY A 142 16.12 -8.11 -8.13
C GLY A 142 15.10 -8.50 -9.22
N TYR A 143 13.83 -8.09 -9.15
CA TYR A 143 12.89 -8.26 -10.27
C TYR A 143 13.19 -7.27 -11.40
N VAL A 144 13.52 -6.03 -11.04
CA VAL A 144 13.85 -4.98 -12.00
C VAL A 144 15.19 -5.26 -12.67
N GLU A 145 16.21 -5.66 -11.92
CA GLU A 145 17.54 -6.03 -12.45
C GLU A 145 17.45 -7.12 -13.55
N ARG A 146 16.72 -8.21 -13.29
CA ARG A 146 16.52 -9.27 -14.30
C ARG A 146 15.75 -8.79 -15.53
N TYR A 147 14.87 -7.81 -15.36
CA TYR A 147 14.15 -7.21 -16.47
C TYR A 147 15.06 -6.27 -17.29
N GLU A 148 15.95 -5.49 -16.65
CA GLU A 148 16.98 -4.68 -17.31
C GLU A 148 17.97 -5.56 -18.09
N GLU A 149 18.38 -6.72 -17.54
CA GLU A 149 19.21 -7.69 -18.25
C GLU A 149 18.55 -8.19 -19.55
N LEU A 150 17.22 -8.41 -19.53
CA LEU A 150 16.46 -8.79 -20.72
C LEU A 150 16.39 -7.65 -21.74
N LEU A 151 16.24 -6.40 -21.29
CA LEU A 151 16.20 -5.20 -22.15
C LEU A 151 17.59 -4.82 -22.67
N LYS A 152 18.67 -5.24 -22.01
CA LYS A 152 20.06 -4.83 -22.23
C LYS A 152 20.30 -3.33 -22.07
N GLU A 153 19.46 -2.67 -21.31
CA GLU A 153 19.52 -1.23 -21.00
C GLU A 153 18.97 -0.94 -19.61
N PRO A 154 19.50 0.07 -18.89
CA PRO A 154 18.98 0.48 -17.60
C PRO A 154 17.63 1.20 -17.77
N LEU A 155 16.74 1.00 -16.79
CA LEU A 155 15.47 1.72 -16.71
C LEU A 155 15.66 3.08 -16.04
N LEU A 156 15.29 4.14 -16.74
CA LEU A 156 15.25 5.47 -16.15
C LEU A 156 13.94 5.72 -15.43
N ILE A 157 13.99 6.43 -14.31
CA ILE A 157 12.81 6.76 -13.49
C ILE A 157 11.75 7.51 -14.29
N LYS A 158 12.15 8.39 -15.22
CA LYS A 158 11.24 9.12 -16.14
C LYS A 158 10.47 8.20 -17.08
N ASP A 159 11.01 7.01 -17.40
CA ASP A 159 10.41 6.04 -18.33
C ASP A 159 9.47 5.06 -17.66
N ILE A 160 9.27 5.18 -16.34
CA ILE A 160 8.29 4.39 -15.58
C ILE A 160 6.87 4.91 -15.87
N ASN A 161 6.33 4.49 -17.00
CA ASN A 161 5.06 4.91 -17.60
C ASN A 161 4.14 3.71 -17.88
N LEU A 162 3.03 3.89 -18.59
CA LEU A 162 2.09 2.83 -18.92
C LEU A 162 2.67 1.78 -19.88
N LYS A 163 3.61 2.15 -20.75
CA LYS A 163 4.31 1.20 -21.62
C LYS A 163 5.20 0.27 -20.76
N PHE A 164 5.98 0.86 -19.86
CA PHE A 164 6.74 0.07 -18.89
C PHE A 164 5.82 -0.86 -18.09
N LYS A 165 4.69 -0.33 -17.58
CA LYS A 165 3.73 -1.16 -16.82
C LYS A 165 3.33 -2.40 -17.60
N LEU A 166 2.88 -2.24 -18.84
CA LEU A 166 2.42 -3.36 -19.66
C LEU A 166 3.52 -4.39 -19.89
N ASN A 167 4.71 -3.93 -20.27
CA ASN A 167 5.84 -4.82 -20.60
C ASN A 167 6.38 -5.54 -19.36
N PHE A 168 6.55 -4.84 -18.25
CA PHE A 168 7.04 -5.42 -17.00
C PHE A 168 6.00 -6.37 -16.36
N GLU A 169 4.70 -6.07 -16.47
CA GLU A 169 3.63 -6.96 -16.04
C GLU A 169 3.64 -8.27 -16.83
N ASN A 170 3.76 -8.21 -18.17
CA ASN A 170 3.86 -9.38 -19.04
C ASN A 170 5.12 -10.21 -18.72
N TYR A 171 6.27 -9.56 -18.51
CA TYR A 171 7.49 -10.22 -18.05
C TYR A 171 7.28 -10.96 -16.72
N MET A 172 6.70 -10.29 -15.72
CA MET A 172 6.43 -10.91 -14.41
C MET A 172 5.47 -12.11 -14.53
N ILE A 173 4.47 -12.03 -15.42
CA ILE A 173 3.53 -13.14 -15.70
C ILE A 173 4.26 -14.31 -16.38
N SER A 174 5.11 -14.05 -17.38
CA SER A 174 5.90 -15.10 -18.06
C SER A 174 6.85 -15.81 -17.09
N GLU A 175 7.37 -15.09 -16.09
CA GLU A 175 8.14 -15.61 -14.98
C GLU A 175 7.29 -16.30 -13.89
N LYS A 176 5.99 -16.49 -14.12
CA LYS A 176 5.02 -17.16 -13.23
C LYS A 176 4.87 -16.50 -11.84
N TYR A 177 5.05 -15.18 -11.73
CA TYR A 177 4.69 -14.44 -10.52
C TYR A 177 3.18 -14.28 -10.42
N ASP A 178 2.65 -14.38 -9.20
CA ASP A 178 1.22 -14.15 -8.95
C ASP A 178 0.87 -12.64 -8.99
N SER A 179 -0.42 -12.35 -9.20
CA SER A 179 -0.93 -10.99 -9.34
C SER A 179 -0.63 -10.09 -8.15
N ASN A 180 -0.61 -10.63 -6.93
CA ASN A 180 -0.32 -9.86 -5.73
C ASN A 180 1.17 -9.51 -5.62
N THR A 181 2.06 -10.43 -6.01
CA THR A 181 3.50 -10.15 -6.11
C THR A 181 3.75 -9.03 -7.12
N ILE A 182 3.10 -9.08 -8.28
CA ILE A 182 3.17 -8.03 -9.32
C ILE A 182 2.64 -6.69 -8.78
N SER A 183 1.48 -6.70 -8.12
CA SER A 183 0.89 -5.51 -7.51
C SER A 183 1.82 -4.88 -6.46
N VAL A 184 2.45 -5.70 -5.62
CA VAL A 184 3.42 -5.26 -4.62
C VAL A 184 4.68 -4.69 -5.28
N ALA A 185 5.17 -5.26 -6.39
CA ALA A 185 6.30 -4.72 -7.13
C ALA A 185 5.99 -3.31 -7.66
N PHE A 186 4.88 -3.12 -8.35
CA PHE A 186 4.46 -1.81 -8.85
C PHE A 186 4.24 -0.79 -7.72
N LYS A 187 3.64 -1.21 -6.60
CA LYS A 187 3.46 -0.32 -5.44
C LYS A 187 4.80 0.23 -4.93
N ASN A 188 5.83 -0.61 -4.86
CA ASN A 188 7.14 -0.19 -4.36
C ASN A 188 7.93 0.59 -5.42
N ILE A 189 7.88 0.22 -6.70
CA ILE A 189 8.47 1.01 -7.80
C ILE A 189 7.89 2.44 -7.80
N ARG A 190 6.55 2.57 -7.73
CA ARG A 190 5.91 3.88 -7.63
C ARG A 190 6.32 4.67 -6.40
N MET A 191 6.45 3.99 -5.26
CA MET A 191 6.89 4.63 -4.01
C MET A 191 8.29 5.24 -4.20
N LEU A 192 9.22 4.51 -4.82
CA LEU A 192 10.57 4.99 -5.11
C LEU A 192 10.58 6.12 -6.14
N CYS A 193 9.82 6.01 -7.23
CA CYS A 193 9.69 7.08 -8.21
C CYS A 193 9.08 8.36 -7.59
N ASN A 194 8.14 8.23 -6.66
CA ASN A 194 7.59 9.39 -5.94
C ASN A 194 8.59 10.00 -4.95
N ASP A 195 9.45 9.20 -4.34
CA ASP A 195 10.57 9.72 -3.52
C ASP A 195 11.62 10.39 -4.41
N ALA A 196 11.96 9.81 -5.54
CA ALA A 196 12.85 10.39 -6.54
C ALA A 196 12.34 11.76 -7.06
N LYS A 197 11.03 11.85 -7.30
CA LYS A 197 10.39 13.13 -7.67
C LYS A 197 10.59 14.21 -6.60
N LYS A 198 10.51 13.86 -5.32
CA LYS A 198 10.77 14.79 -4.20
C LYS A 198 12.23 15.22 -4.15
N ASN A 199 13.15 14.38 -4.61
CA ASN A 199 14.56 14.66 -4.72
C ASN A 199 14.96 15.32 -6.06
N GLY A 200 13.99 15.81 -6.84
CA GLY A 200 14.24 16.57 -8.06
C GLY A 200 14.39 15.73 -9.34
N ILE A 201 14.30 14.40 -9.28
CA ILE A 201 14.38 13.53 -10.44
C ILE A 201 13.08 13.61 -11.26
N GLU A 202 13.22 13.69 -12.57
CA GLU A 202 12.09 13.67 -13.50
C GLU A 202 11.32 12.34 -13.45
N THR A 203 10.00 12.42 -13.44
CA THR A 203 9.12 11.24 -13.43
C THR A 203 8.04 11.37 -14.50
N SER A 204 7.61 10.24 -15.05
CA SER A 204 6.48 10.23 -15.98
C SER A 204 5.20 10.79 -15.34
N TYR A 205 4.46 11.61 -16.07
CA TYR A 205 3.13 12.07 -15.66
C TYR A 205 2.11 10.90 -15.53
N GLN A 206 2.40 9.77 -16.20
CA GLN A 206 1.57 8.54 -16.13
C GLN A 206 1.83 7.71 -14.86
N LEU A 207 2.85 8.05 -14.07
CA LEU A 207 3.25 7.29 -12.88
C LEU A 207 2.10 6.93 -11.92
N PRO A 208 1.08 7.78 -11.65
CA PRO A 208 -0.06 7.42 -10.82
C PRO A 208 -0.85 6.20 -11.31
N ASN A 209 -0.82 5.93 -12.61
CA ASN A 209 -1.53 4.84 -13.28
C ASN A 209 -0.67 3.56 -13.44
N VAL A 210 0.61 3.59 -13.07
CA VAL A 210 1.50 2.43 -13.05
C VAL A 210 1.18 1.57 -11.83
N LYS A 211 0.06 0.87 -11.87
CA LYS A 211 -0.46 0.02 -10.79
C LYS A 211 -1.27 -1.14 -11.36
N THR A 212 -1.34 -2.22 -10.61
CA THR A 212 -2.23 -3.36 -10.85
C THR A 212 -3.17 -3.54 -9.66
N PRO A 213 -4.38 -4.07 -9.87
CA PRO A 213 -5.29 -4.36 -8.77
C PRO A 213 -4.69 -5.42 -7.84
N TYR A 214 -4.97 -5.28 -6.55
CA TYR A 214 -4.67 -6.30 -5.55
C TYR A 214 -5.88 -7.23 -5.44
N SER A 215 -5.66 -8.54 -5.54
CA SER A 215 -6.68 -9.55 -5.34
C SER A 215 -6.55 -10.14 -3.94
N PRO A 216 -7.57 -10.07 -3.08
CA PRO A 216 -7.50 -10.69 -1.77
C PRO A 216 -7.20 -12.19 -1.91
N PRO A 217 -6.26 -12.74 -1.12
CA PRO A 217 -5.98 -14.17 -1.17
C PRO A 217 -7.18 -14.97 -0.66
N HIS A 218 -7.35 -16.19 -1.18
CA HIS A 218 -8.23 -17.19 -0.58
C HIS A 218 -7.59 -17.65 0.74
N ASP A 219 -8.10 -17.10 1.83
CA ASP A 219 -7.58 -17.37 3.16
C ASP A 219 -8.49 -18.34 3.90
N ILE A 220 -7.91 -19.30 4.59
CA ILE A 220 -8.60 -20.27 5.44
C ILE A 220 -8.63 -19.84 6.90
N TYR A 221 -9.59 -20.37 7.65
CA TYR A 221 -9.69 -20.27 9.11
C TYR A 221 -10.05 -21.64 9.70
N LEU A 222 -9.89 -21.82 11.01
CA LEU A 222 -10.30 -23.02 11.72
C LEU A 222 -11.75 -22.89 12.23
N THR A 223 -12.54 -23.93 12.04
CA THR A 223 -13.89 -24.02 12.63
C THR A 223 -13.81 -24.34 14.12
N LYS A 224 -14.91 -24.18 14.87
CA LYS A 224 -14.97 -24.58 16.27
C LYS A 224 -14.65 -26.06 16.47
N ASP A 225 -15.19 -26.93 15.61
CA ASP A 225 -14.94 -28.38 15.68
C ASP A 225 -13.47 -28.72 15.41
N GLU A 226 -12.83 -28.01 14.50
CA GLU A 226 -11.40 -28.19 14.22
C GLU A 226 -10.54 -27.76 15.42
N ILE A 227 -10.88 -26.66 16.08
CA ILE A 227 -10.21 -26.21 17.31
C ILE A 227 -10.36 -27.26 18.41
N GLU A 228 -11.57 -27.80 18.61
CA GLU A 228 -11.81 -28.85 19.59
C GLU A 228 -11.03 -30.14 19.28
N ARG A 229 -10.92 -30.52 18.02
CA ARG A 229 -10.08 -31.66 17.63
C ARG A 229 -8.61 -31.41 17.93
N ILE A 230 -8.09 -30.19 17.65
CA ILE A 230 -6.72 -29.79 17.99
C ILE A 230 -6.51 -29.84 19.52
N LYS A 231 -7.44 -29.30 20.31
CA LYS A 231 -7.39 -29.25 21.78
C LYS A 231 -7.29 -30.63 22.38
N LYS A 232 -8.04 -31.63 21.83
CA LYS A 232 -8.09 -33.01 22.30
C LYS A 232 -6.88 -33.85 21.93
N LEU A 233 -5.96 -33.36 21.08
CA LEU A 233 -4.78 -34.14 20.71
C LEU A 233 -3.87 -34.39 21.93
N LYS A 234 -3.50 -35.63 22.14
CA LYS A 234 -2.45 -36.02 23.07
C LYS A 234 -1.10 -35.93 22.34
N LEU A 235 -0.35 -34.89 22.60
CA LEU A 235 0.97 -34.63 21.99
C LEU A 235 2.01 -34.45 23.10
N SER A 236 3.27 -34.57 22.76
CA SER A 236 4.40 -34.33 23.65
C SER A 236 5.49 -33.51 22.98
N GLY A 237 6.32 -32.85 23.79
CA GLY A 237 7.46 -32.10 23.34
C GLY A 237 7.09 -30.96 22.37
N LYS A 238 7.87 -30.75 21.31
CA LYS A 238 7.69 -29.62 20.38
C LYS A 238 6.31 -29.55 19.72
N LEU A 239 5.66 -30.71 19.45
CA LEU A 239 4.33 -30.71 18.84
C LEU A 239 3.25 -30.27 19.85
N GLU A 240 3.42 -30.55 21.13
CA GLU A 240 2.58 -30.03 22.18
C GLU A 240 2.70 -28.51 22.31
N ASP A 241 3.93 -27.99 22.31
CA ASP A 241 4.16 -26.53 22.32
C ASP A 241 3.51 -25.85 21.11
N VAL A 242 3.62 -26.43 19.91
CA VAL A 242 3.01 -25.89 18.69
C VAL A 242 1.48 -25.93 18.76
N ARG A 243 0.87 -27.01 19.28
CA ARG A 243 -0.58 -27.09 19.51
C ARG A 243 -1.05 -25.95 20.40
N ASP A 244 -0.38 -25.77 21.54
CA ASP A 244 -0.80 -24.77 22.52
C ASP A 244 -0.56 -23.34 22.00
N TRP A 245 0.56 -23.08 21.31
CA TRP A 245 0.75 -21.81 20.63
C TRP A 245 -0.30 -21.52 19.53
N LEU A 246 -0.74 -22.54 18.80
CA LEU A 246 -1.81 -22.37 17.81
C LEU A 246 -3.13 -21.98 18.48
N LEU A 247 -3.48 -22.63 19.60
CA LEU A 247 -4.67 -22.30 20.37
C LEU A 247 -4.57 -20.90 20.98
N ILE A 248 -3.44 -20.55 21.58
CA ILE A 248 -3.15 -19.18 22.06
C ILE A 248 -3.36 -18.16 20.96
N ALA A 249 -2.83 -18.42 19.75
CA ALA A 249 -3.03 -17.54 18.61
C ALA A 249 -4.49 -17.41 18.18
N CYS A 250 -5.29 -18.48 18.31
CA CYS A 250 -6.72 -18.48 18.02
C CYS A 250 -7.54 -17.71 19.07
N TYR A 251 -7.09 -17.62 20.32
CA TYR A 251 -7.80 -16.93 21.39
C TYR A 251 -7.29 -15.51 21.66
N SER A 252 -6.04 -15.19 21.30
CA SER A 252 -5.46 -13.85 21.44
C SER A 252 -5.53 -13.00 20.18
N ALA A 253 -5.70 -13.59 19.01
CA ALA A 253 -5.64 -12.94 17.71
C ALA A 253 -4.29 -12.29 17.39
N GLN A 254 -3.20 -12.56 18.10
CA GLN A 254 -1.94 -11.84 17.90
C GLN A 254 -1.10 -12.40 16.75
N ARG A 255 -0.16 -11.60 16.27
CA ARG A 255 0.80 -12.02 15.23
C ARG A 255 1.84 -12.95 15.84
N ILE A 256 2.45 -13.82 15.03
CA ILE A 256 3.49 -14.73 15.51
C ILE A 256 4.69 -13.99 16.14
N SER A 257 5.04 -12.81 15.64
CA SER A 257 6.08 -11.98 16.25
C SER A 257 5.72 -11.53 17.67
N ASP A 258 4.45 -11.43 17.96
CA ASP A 258 3.96 -10.99 19.27
C ASP A 258 3.70 -12.19 20.18
N PHE A 259 2.83 -13.15 19.78
CA PHE A 259 2.47 -14.25 20.67
C PHE A 259 3.65 -15.18 21.01
N MET A 260 4.65 -15.31 20.14
CA MET A 260 5.81 -16.15 20.40
C MET A 260 6.73 -15.59 21.51
N ARG A 261 6.56 -14.32 21.86
CA ARG A 261 7.28 -13.61 22.93
C ARG A 261 6.50 -13.50 24.23
N PHE A 262 5.27 -14.04 24.27
CA PHE A 262 4.49 -13.94 25.50
C PHE A 262 5.18 -14.64 26.67
N ASP A 263 5.20 -13.94 27.77
CA ASP A 263 5.77 -14.36 29.03
C ASP A 263 4.78 -14.14 30.16
N ILE A 264 4.85 -14.92 31.22
CA ILE A 264 3.89 -14.84 32.31
C ILE A 264 3.93 -13.49 33.04
N ASN A 265 5.07 -12.81 33.03
CA ASN A 265 5.19 -11.46 33.60
C ASN A 265 4.39 -10.40 32.83
N MET A 266 3.90 -10.74 31.63
CA MET A 266 2.98 -9.90 30.85
C MET A 266 1.51 -10.13 31.24
N VAL A 267 1.22 -11.09 32.12
CA VAL A 267 -0.13 -11.38 32.57
C VAL A 267 -0.34 -10.78 33.95
N THR A 268 -1.32 -9.90 34.05
CA THR A 268 -1.78 -9.28 35.29
C THR A 268 -3.18 -9.80 35.64
N GLU A 269 -3.53 -9.80 36.91
CA GLU A 269 -4.89 -10.14 37.40
C GLU A 269 -5.47 -8.88 38.02
N ASP A 270 -6.63 -8.49 37.56
CA ASP A 270 -7.39 -7.37 38.12
C ASP A 270 -8.86 -7.75 38.22
N GLU A 271 -9.45 -7.56 39.39
CA GLU A 271 -10.83 -7.90 39.72
C GLU A 271 -11.25 -9.33 39.26
N GLY A 272 -10.35 -10.32 39.38
CA GLY A 272 -10.57 -11.69 38.93
C GLY A 272 -10.50 -11.91 37.43
N THR A 273 -10.06 -10.93 36.67
CA THR A 273 -9.86 -11.00 35.22
C THR A 273 -8.37 -11.01 34.92
N TYR A 274 -7.91 -11.97 34.12
CA TYR A 274 -6.54 -12.01 33.62
C TYR A 274 -6.40 -11.15 32.36
N ILE A 275 -5.43 -10.26 32.36
CA ILE A 275 -5.14 -9.32 31.27
C ILE A 275 -3.70 -9.57 30.79
N LEU A 276 -3.52 -9.68 29.48
CA LEU A 276 -2.21 -9.79 28.85
C LEU A 276 -1.78 -8.43 28.27
N GLU A 277 -0.71 -7.86 28.83
CA GLU A 277 -0.18 -6.55 28.46
C GLU A 277 1.14 -6.67 27.73
N PHE A 278 1.25 -6.08 26.54
CA PHE A 278 2.45 -6.13 25.71
C PHE A 278 2.47 -5.05 24.65
N THR A 279 3.65 -4.74 24.13
CA THR A 279 3.81 -3.84 22.96
C THR A 279 3.97 -4.66 21.68
N GLN A 280 3.17 -4.41 20.65
CA GLN A 280 3.28 -5.08 19.35
C GLN A 280 4.59 -4.72 18.64
N GLU A 281 5.35 -5.72 18.18
CA GLU A 281 6.65 -5.53 17.50
C GLU A 281 6.52 -4.74 16.18
N LYS A 282 5.48 -5.01 15.41
CA LYS A 282 5.33 -4.41 14.07
C LYS A 282 4.86 -2.96 14.11
N THR A 283 3.93 -2.63 15.00
CA THR A 283 3.23 -1.34 15.05
C THR A 283 3.62 -0.48 16.23
N GLU A 284 4.38 -1.04 17.18
CA GLU A 284 4.79 -0.37 18.42
C GLU A 284 3.59 0.16 19.23
N THR A 285 2.47 -0.57 19.14
CA THR A 285 1.22 -0.24 19.83
C THR A 285 1.16 -1.03 21.13
N ASP A 286 0.90 -0.36 22.25
CA ASP A 286 0.65 -1.00 23.52
C ASP A 286 -0.74 -1.65 23.51
N MET A 287 -0.79 -2.89 23.99
CA MET A 287 -1.97 -3.73 23.98
C MET A 287 -2.23 -4.26 25.38
N ALA A 288 -3.50 -4.25 25.79
CA ALA A 288 -4.00 -4.92 26.96
C ALA A 288 -5.23 -5.75 26.54
N ILE A 289 -5.13 -7.06 26.53
CA ILE A 289 -6.21 -7.93 26.06
C ILE A 289 -6.68 -8.89 27.18
N PRO A 290 -7.99 -9.06 27.37
CA PRO A 290 -8.51 -9.99 28.35
C PRO A 290 -8.25 -11.42 27.87
N LEU A 291 -7.88 -12.32 28.81
CA LEU A 291 -7.68 -13.72 28.51
C LEU A 291 -8.98 -14.49 28.69
N SER A 292 -9.38 -15.23 27.64
CA SER A 292 -10.59 -16.09 27.72
C SER A 292 -10.38 -17.31 28.64
N PRO A 293 -11.45 -17.91 29.11
CA PRO A 293 -11.35 -19.15 29.92
C PRO A 293 -10.53 -20.25 29.23
N GLU A 294 -10.67 -20.39 27.90
CA GLU A 294 -9.94 -21.40 27.15
C GLU A 294 -8.43 -21.08 27.07
N PHE A 295 -8.08 -19.79 27.05
CA PHE A 295 -6.66 -19.36 27.09
C PHE A 295 -6.08 -19.72 28.49
N ILE A 296 -6.79 -19.40 29.57
CA ILE A 296 -6.37 -19.69 30.93
C ILE A 296 -6.24 -21.21 31.15
N GLU A 297 -7.14 -22.04 30.58
CA GLU A 297 -7.01 -23.48 30.60
C GLU A 297 -5.68 -23.99 30.05
N ILE A 298 -5.20 -23.36 28.97
CA ILE A 298 -3.89 -23.70 28.38
C ILE A 298 -2.75 -23.37 29.35
N LEU A 299 -2.79 -22.19 29.98
CA LEU A 299 -1.78 -21.80 30.99
C LEU A 299 -1.78 -22.71 32.19
N ASN A 300 -2.98 -23.06 32.71
CA ASN A 300 -3.13 -23.96 33.87
C ASN A 300 -2.53 -25.35 33.61
N LYS A 301 -2.70 -25.90 32.40
CA LYS A 301 -2.08 -27.20 32.02
C LYS A 301 -0.55 -27.13 32.02
N ARG A 302 0.02 -25.93 31.97
CA ARG A 302 1.46 -25.66 31.93
C ARG A 302 2.00 -25.04 33.22
N ASN A 303 1.31 -25.26 34.35
CA ASN A 303 1.65 -24.65 35.64
C ASN A 303 1.75 -23.13 35.55
N PHE A 304 0.79 -22.51 34.85
CA PHE A 304 0.70 -21.07 34.59
C PHE A 304 1.93 -20.50 33.83
N ASN A 305 2.38 -21.20 32.79
CA ASN A 305 3.48 -20.79 31.93
C ASN A 305 3.09 -20.89 30.46
N PHE A 306 3.74 -20.11 29.63
CA PHE A 306 3.62 -20.19 28.17
C PHE A 306 4.39 -21.39 27.61
N PRO A 307 4.01 -21.90 26.41
CA PRO A 307 4.77 -22.93 25.73
C PRO A 307 6.17 -22.41 25.35
N LYS A 308 7.12 -23.32 25.12
CA LYS A 308 8.48 -22.95 24.75
C LYS A 308 8.49 -22.16 23.43
N GLU A 309 9.20 -21.04 23.42
CA GLU A 309 9.45 -20.24 22.23
C GLU A 309 10.16 -21.04 21.14
N MET A 310 9.85 -20.77 19.86
CA MET A 310 10.50 -21.38 18.72
C MET A 310 10.58 -20.45 17.52
N PRO A 311 11.53 -20.68 16.58
CA PRO A 311 11.60 -19.91 15.32
C PRO A 311 10.30 -20.00 14.52
N HIS A 312 9.85 -18.89 13.95
CA HIS A 312 8.61 -18.79 13.17
C HIS A 312 8.53 -19.83 12.03
N GLN A 313 9.65 -20.13 11.39
CA GLN A 313 9.70 -21.15 10.34
C GLN A 313 9.43 -22.56 10.88
N THR A 314 9.97 -22.86 12.07
CA THR A 314 9.74 -24.13 12.76
C THR A 314 8.27 -24.28 13.12
N PHE A 315 7.66 -23.24 13.72
CA PHE A 315 6.24 -23.21 14.00
C PHE A 315 5.40 -23.46 12.73
N ASN A 316 5.63 -22.68 11.66
CA ASN A 316 4.87 -22.80 10.42
C ASN A 316 5.01 -24.16 9.72
N ARG A 317 6.09 -24.90 9.96
CA ARG A 317 6.24 -26.26 9.50
C ARG A 317 5.47 -27.23 10.37
N LEU A 318 5.69 -27.20 11.69
CA LEU A 318 5.12 -28.15 12.62
C LEU A 318 3.60 -27.97 12.85
N VAL A 319 3.06 -26.78 12.69
CA VAL A 319 1.62 -26.54 12.81
C VAL A 319 0.79 -27.31 11.80
N LYS A 320 1.37 -27.60 10.63
CA LYS A 320 0.73 -28.46 9.62
C LYS A 320 0.64 -29.93 10.10
N ASP A 321 1.69 -30.41 10.76
CA ASP A 321 1.71 -31.74 11.34
C ASP A 321 0.67 -31.88 12.47
N VAL A 322 0.51 -30.86 13.30
CA VAL A 322 -0.54 -30.79 14.33
C VAL A 322 -1.92 -30.85 13.69
N CYS A 323 -2.19 -30.03 12.66
CA CYS A 323 -3.47 -29.99 11.96
C CYS A 323 -3.75 -31.31 11.20
N MET A 324 -2.74 -31.93 10.60
CA MET A 324 -2.87 -33.26 9.99
C MET A 324 -3.27 -34.33 11.02
N LYS A 325 -2.61 -34.34 12.18
CA LYS A 325 -2.96 -35.24 13.30
C LYS A 325 -4.37 -35.00 13.84
N ALA A 326 -4.85 -33.73 13.80
CA ALA A 326 -6.24 -33.37 14.14
C ALA A 326 -7.24 -33.73 13.03
N LYS A 327 -6.81 -34.44 11.97
CA LYS A 327 -7.64 -34.83 10.81
C LYS A 327 -8.31 -33.63 10.11
N ILE A 328 -7.58 -32.53 9.97
CA ILE A 328 -8.04 -31.34 9.20
C ILE A 328 -7.63 -31.55 7.74
N THR A 329 -8.25 -32.49 7.08
CA THR A 329 -7.88 -33.00 5.74
C THR A 329 -8.86 -32.56 4.64
N GLU A 330 -9.86 -31.75 4.96
CA GLU A 330 -10.78 -31.21 3.98
C GLU A 330 -10.01 -30.53 2.85
N VAL A 331 -10.40 -30.80 1.60
CA VAL A 331 -9.79 -30.20 0.42
C VAL A 331 -10.43 -28.86 0.14
N VAL A 332 -9.64 -27.81 0.18
CA VAL A 332 -10.10 -26.41 0.01
C VAL A 332 -9.25 -25.68 -1.01
N GLU A 333 -9.84 -24.64 -1.63
CA GLU A 333 -9.10 -23.76 -2.50
C GLU A 333 -8.08 -22.93 -1.71
N GLY A 334 -6.89 -22.77 -2.26
CA GLY A 334 -5.83 -21.99 -1.64
C GLY A 334 -4.62 -21.80 -2.52
N SER A 335 -3.55 -21.28 -1.91
CA SER A 335 -2.27 -21.09 -2.60
C SER A 335 -1.12 -21.65 -1.78
N LYS A 336 -0.23 -22.39 -2.43
CA LYS A 336 1.02 -22.89 -1.83
C LYS A 336 2.23 -22.28 -2.52
N LYS A 337 3.26 -21.99 -1.74
CA LYS A 337 4.55 -21.56 -2.29
C LYS A 337 5.36 -22.80 -2.71
N ILE A 338 5.53 -22.99 -4.02
CA ILE A 338 6.32 -24.06 -4.63
C ILE A 338 7.40 -23.39 -5.49
N ASN A 339 8.66 -23.72 -5.27
CA ASN A 339 9.80 -23.13 -6.00
C ASN A 339 9.76 -21.59 -6.09
N ASN A 340 9.48 -20.95 -4.94
CA ASN A 340 9.33 -19.50 -4.83
C ASN A 340 8.20 -18.88 -5.67
N ARG A 341 7.24 -19.66 -6.16
CA ARG A 341 6.03 -19.20 -6.85
C ARG A 341 4.78 -19.58 -6.05
N GLN A 342 3.80 -18.68 -6.02
CA GLN A 342 2.49 -18.98 -5.44
C GLN A 342 1.64 -19.72 -6.48
N ILE A 343 1.29 -20.97 -6.18
CA ILE A 343 0.47 -21.79 -7.05
C ILE A 343 -0.90 -21.94 -6.41
N LYS A 344 -1.94 -21.47 -7.11
CA LYS A 344 -3.33 -21.66 -6.74
C LYS A 344 -3.77 -23.07 -7.07
N GLY A 345 -4.63 -23.67 -6.23
CA GLY A 345 -5.15 -25.01 -6.44
C GLY A 345 -5.99 -25.48 -5.28
N MET A 346 -6.40 -26.73 -5.37
CA MET A 346 -7.12 -27.44 -4.31
C MET A 346 -6.11 -28.21 -3.45
N TYR A 347 -6.11 -27.96 -2.16
CA TYR A 347 -5.14 -28.56 -1.22
C TYR A 347 -5.83 -29.04 0.06
N PRO A 348 -5.32 -30.07 0.71
CA PRO A 348 -5.74 -30.40 2.06
C PRO A 348 -5.54 -29.20 2.99
N LYS A 349 -6.55 -28.83 3.76
CA LYS A 349 -6.57 -27.60 4.57
C LYS A 349 -5.35 -27.47 5.49
N TYR A 350 -4.90 -28.59 6.11
CA TYR A 350 -3.70 -28.58 6.97
C TYR A 350 -2.43 -28.08 6.26
N GLU A 351 -2.30 -28.29 4.97
CA GLU A 351 -1.14 -27.83 4.20
C GLU A 351 -1.07 -26.33 3.99
N LEU A 352 -2.22 -25.66 4.08
CA LEU A 352 -2.35 -24.23 3.92
C LEU A 352 -2.22 -23.46 5.25
N VAL A 353 -2.21 -24.20 6.38
CA VAL A 353 -2.13 -23.60 7.72
C VAL A 353 -0.77 -22.92 7.92
N SER A 354 -0.83 -21.75 8.50
CA SER A 354 0.33 -20.97 8.98
C SER A 354 -0.05 -20.22 10.25
N ALA A 355 0.90 -19.61 10.92
CA ALA A 355 0.67 -18.84 12.15
C ALA A 355 -0.46 -17.79 12.04
N HIS A 356 -0.66 -17.25 10.84
CA HIS A 356 -1.68 -16.22 10.60
C HIS A 356 -3.12 -16.77 10.68
N ILE A 357 -3.28 -18.11 10.66
CA ILE A 357 -4.60 -18.74 10.76
C ILE A 357 -5.27 -18.44 12.12
N GLY A 358 -4.50 -18.37 13.22
CA GLY A 358 -5.04 -18.04 14.53
C GLY A 358 -5.81 -16.71 14.53
N ARG A 359 -5.18 -15.68 13.99
CA ARG A 359 -5.78 -14.34 13.88
C ARG A 359 -7.02 -14.29 12.98
N ARG A 360 -7.01 -15.04 11.86
CA ARG A 360 -8.18 -15.18 10.98
C ARG A 360 -9.31 -15.96 11.65
N THR A 361 -8.97 -17.01 12.36
CA THR A 361 -9.91 -17.82 13.15
C THR A 361 -10.60 -16.98 14.21
N PHE A 362 -9.83 -16.23 15.00
CA PHE A 362 -10.39 -15.31 15.98
C PHE A 362 -11.37 -14.31 15.32
N ALA A 363 -10.91 -13.59 14.31
CA ALA A 363 -11.74 -12.60 13.62
C ALA A 363 -13.04 -13.18 13.04
N THR A 364 -13.00 -14.45 12.57
CA THR A 364 -14.16 -15.12 11.97
C THR A 364 -15.11 -15.70 13.01
N LEU A 365 -14.59 -16.32 14.08
CA LEU A 365 -15.43 -16.98 15.08
C LEU A 365 -16.07 -16.00 16.06
N PHE A 366 -15.34 -14.98 16.44
CA PHE A 366 -15.79 -14.01 17.46
C PHE A 366 -16.51 -12.78 16.87
N TRP A 367 -16.65 -12.69 15.54
CA TRP A 367 -17.37 -11.59 14.90
C TRP A 367 -18.83 -11.41 15.40
N ALA A 368 -19.52 -12.48 15.74
CA ALA A 368 -20.87 -12.41 16.25
C ALA A 368 -20.95 -12.08 17.77
N VAL A 369 -19.83 -12.19 18.48
CA VAL A 369 -19.74 -11.99 19.92
C VAL A 369 -19.32 -10.57 20.24
N TYR A 370 -18.23 -10.11 19.64
CA TYR A 370 -17.66 -8.79 19.86
C TYR A 370 -18.14 -7.78 18.80
N SER A 371 -18.16 -6.51 19.16
CA SER A 371 -18.31 -5.41 18.20
C SER A 371 -17.08 -5.29 17.29
N ILE A 372 -17.24 -4.62 16.14
CA ILE A 372 -16.10 -4.37 15.22
C ILE A 372 -15.00 -3.56 15.92
N SER A 373 -15.36 -2.61 16.77
CA SER A 373 -14.41 -1.81 17.53
C SER A 373 -13.59 -2.66 18.51
N GLU A 374 -14.24 -3.55 19.27
CA GLU A 374 -13.56 -4.49 20.19
C GLU A 374 -12.65 -5.45 19.42
N LEU A 375 -13.11 -6.01 18.31
CA LEU A 375 -12.30 -6.88 17.47
C LEU A 375 -11.09 -6.14 16.89
N THR A 376 -11.28 -4.89 16.48
CA THR A 376 -10.21 -4.03 15.95
C THR A 376 -9.18 -3.73 17.04
N TYR A 377 -9.64 -3.43 18.26
CA TYR A 377 -8.81 -3.24 19.45
C TYR A 377 -8.00 -4.51 19.78
N ILE A 378 -8.66 -5.64 20.02
CA ILE A 378 -8.01 -6.92 20.39
C ILE A 378 -6.97 -7.33 19.32
N THR A 379 -7.29 -7.14 18.05
CA THR A 379 -6.37 -7.49 16.96
C THR A 379 -5.31 -6.43 16.70
N GLY A 380 -5.42 -5.21 17.24
CA GLY A 380 -4.50 -4.10 16.99
C GLY A 380 -4.47 -3.67 15.52
N HIS A 381 -5.64 -3.56 14.87
CA HIS A 381 -5.77 -2.94 13.56
C HIS A 381 -6.03 -1.44 13.71
N SER A 382 -5.40 -0.64 12.87
CA SER A 382 -5.58 0.82 12.90
C SER A 382 -6.92 1.29 12.33
N THR A 383 -7.64 0.47 11.57
CA THR A 383 -8.93 0.79 10.96
C THR A 383 -9.82 -0.45 10.83
N GLU A 384 -11.14 -0.26 10.91
CA GLU A 384 -12.13 -1.32 10.65
C GLU A 384 -11.99 -1.92 9.24
N LYS A 385 -11.67 -1.09 8.24
CA LYS A 385 -11.42 -1.54 6.87
C LYS A 385 -10.24 -2.53 6.80
N SER A 386 -9.17 -2.30 7.57
CA SER A 386 -8.04 -3.22 7.62
C SER A 386 -8.38 -4.52 8.35
N PHE A 387 -9.29 -4.47 9.34
CA PHE A 387 -9.81 -5.63 10.04
C PHE A 387 -10.74 -6.48 9.16
N SER A 388 -11.65 -5.85 8.39
CA SER A 388 -12.66 -6.55 7.58
C SER A 388 -12.05 -7.56 6.58
N VAL A 389 -10.82 -7.35 6.15
CA VAL A 389 -10.07 -8.29 5.28
C VAL A 389 -9.85 -9.66 5.97
N TYR A 390 -9.83 -9.68 7.30
CA TYR A 390 -9.62 -10.92 8.09
C TYR A 390 -10.91 -11.70 8.33
N MET A 391 -12.07 -11.07 8.18
CA MET A 391 -13.36 -11.73 8.32
C MET A 391 -13.67 -12.53 7.06
N LYS A 392 -13.83 -13.85 7.20
CA LYS A 392 -13.98 -14.80 6.09
C LYS A 392 -15.37 -15.44 6.00
N LYS A 393 -16.38 -14.81 6.59
CA LYS A 393 -17.78 -15.27 6.49
C LYS A 393 -18.43 -14.79 5.20
N GLY A 394 -19.14 -15.70 4.53
CA GLY A 394 -20.01 -15.34 3.42
C GLY A 394 -21.27 -14.59 3.88
N ASN A 395 -21.93 -13.89 2.97
CA ASN A 395 -23.14 -13.10 3.26
C ASN A 395 -24.23 -13.94 3.98
N ARG A 396 -24.40 -15.22 3.60
CA ARG A 396 -25.36 -16.14 4.23
C ARG A 396 -25.00 -16.43 5.69
N GLU A 397 -23.73 -16.67 5.99
CA GLU A 397 -23.27 -16.93 7.37
C GLU A 397 -23.40 -15.69 8.25
N ILE A 398 -23.15 -14.51 7.67
CA ILE A 398 -23.37 -13.22 8.34
C ILE A 398 -24.86 -13.06 8.67
N ALA A 399 -25.76 -13.29 7.71
CA ALA A 399 -27.21 -13.20 7.92
C ALA A 399 -27.70 -14.17 9.01
N LEU A 400 -27.23 -15.42 8.99
CA LEU A 400 -27.56 -16.42 10.03
C LEU A 400 -27.03 -16.02 11.41
N SER A 401 -25.84 -15.42 11.49
CA SER A 401 -25.28 -14.92 12.76
C SER A 401 -26.09 -13.76 13.33
N ILE A 402 -26.53 -12.84 12.47
CA ILE A 402 -27.41 -11.72 12.87
C ILE A 402 -28.74 -12.25 13.36
N SER A 403 -29.36 -13.18 12.64
CA SER A 403 -30.63 -13.80 13.04
C SER A 403 -30.53 -14.43 14.44
N LYS A 404 -29.49 -15.23 14.69
CA LYS A 404 -29.26 -15.86 16.00
C LYS A 404 -28.99 -14.86 17.13
N LYS A 405 -28.45 -13.68 16.83
CA LYS A 405 -28.11 -12.67 17.85
C LYS A 405 -29.32 -11.81 18.24
N TYR A 406 -30.20 -11.52 17.29
CA TYR A 406 -31.25 -10.50 17.48
C TYR A 406 -32.68 -11.04 17.36
N TYR A 407 -32.88 -12.26 16.83
CA TYR A 407 -34.22 -12.81 16.56
C TYR A 407 -34.49 -14.18 17.24
N ASN A 408 -33.47 -14.75 17.87
CA ASN A 408 -33.58 -15.92 18.75
C ASN A 408 -33.02 -15.56 20.13
#